data_257e67a7a16b8d67c6f1322c6d19b025
#
_entry.id   257e67a7a16b8d67c6f1322c6d19b025
#
_cell.length_a   1.000
_cell.length_b   1.000
_cell.length_c   1.000
_cell.angle_alpha   90.00
_cell.angle_beta   90.00
_cell.angle_gamma   90.00
#
_symmetry.space_group_name_H-M   'P 1'
#
loop_
_entity.id
_entity.type
_entity.pdbx_description
1 polymer ?
#
loop_
_entity_poly.entity_id
_entity_poly.type
_entity_poly.pdbx_seq_one_letter_code
_entity_poly.pdbx_strand_id
1 'polypeptide(L)'
;MVINISNYNNDTFQGTIQIQSSRPIFNSSYQSSVYNYIDKDFSFKYQEFQNFVFNPAQFESNLISVLSFHVYLILGIDSDTFELNSGKRYYQQARSILDYSSSTNYLGWNAKDGRQNRYYLIDNILSPTFKEFSNVLYDYHLNGLDKMYEDAKKSKSNISKSIISLERMNSRRPNSYIMKVFFDAKSDEIQDIFSDGPSVEITNLTSTLAKLAPMHSNKWRKIKF
;
A
#
# COMPACT_ATOMS: atom_id res chain seq x y z
N MET A 1 5.86 -12.49 0.22
CA MET A 1 7.04 -11.74 -0.26
C MET A 1 7.87 -12.65 -1.15
N VAL A 2 8.37 -12.14 -2.29
CA VAL A 2 9.22 -12.89 -3.24
C VAL A 2 10.44 -12.02 -3.57
N ILE A 3 11.62 -12.62 -3.57
CA ILE A 3 12.87 -11.97 -3.94
C ILE A 3 13.41 -12.67 -5.19
N ASN A 4 13.55 -11.91 -6.28
CA ASN A 4 14.16 -12.39 -7.52
C ASN A 4 15.56 -11.82 -7.63
N ILE A 5 16.56 -12.68 -7.50
CA ILE A 5 17.98 -12.28 -7.59
C ILE A 5 18.36 -12.11 -9.06
N SER A 6 18.88 -10.93 -9.39
CA SER A 6 19.37 -10.59 -10.74
C SER A 6 20.89 -10.61 -10.84
N ASN A 7 21.58 -10.39 -9.72
CA ASN A 7 23.04 -10.39 -9.66
C ASN A 7 23.54 -10.88 -8.29
N TYR A 8 24.70 -11.54 -8.31
CA TYR A 8 25.35 -12.08 -7.13
C TYR A 8 26.84 -11.91 -7.24
N ASN A 9 27.46 -11.35 -6.20
CA ASN A 9 28.91 -11.22 -6.10
C ASN A 9 29.34 -11.43 -4.65
N ASN A 10 30.03 -12.52 -4.39
CA ASN A 10 30.41 -13.00 -3.05
C ASN A 10 29.20 -13.14 -2.10
N ASP A 11 29.11 -12.27 -1.08
CA ASP A 11 28.02 -12.21 -0.10
C ASP A 11 26.94 -11.19 -0.43
N THR A 12 27.08 -10.47 -1.54
CA THR A 12 26.20 -9.35 -1.93
C THR A 12 25.26 -9.78 -3.04
N PHE A 13 23.97 -9.62 -2.78
CA PHE A 13 22.86 -9.95 -3.68
C PHE A 13 22.16 -8.67 -4.14
N GLN A 14 21.81 -8.64 -5.42
CA GLN A 14 20.99 -7.59 -6.02
C GLN A 14 19.78 -8.21 -6.70
N GLY A 15 18.66 -7.54 -6.65
CA GLY A 15 17.44 -8.07 -7.25
C GLY A 15 16.22 -7.19 -7.06
N THR A 16 15.08 -7.81 -7.28
CA THR A 16 13.77 -7.19 -7.08
C THR A 16 13.07 -7.89 -5.92
N ILE A 17 12.53 -7.14 -5.00
CA ILE A 17 11.61 -7.67 -3.99
C ILE A 17 10.18 -7.28 -4.34
N GLN A 18 9.28 -8.27 -4.36
CA GLN A 18 7.86 -8.11 -4.54
C GLN A 18 7.12 -8.48 -3.26
N ILE A 19 6.25 -7.60 -2.79
CA ILE A 19 5.56 -7.73 -1.51
C ILE A 19 4.08 -7.51 -1.73
N GLN A 20 3.28 -8.53 -1.41
CA GLN A 20 1.82 -8.47 -1.47
C GLN A 20 1.23 -8.92 -0.15
N SER A 21 0.13 -8.30 0.24
CA SER A 21 -0.70 -8.72 1.37
C SER A 21 -2.17 -8.56 0.99
N SER A 22 -2.98 -9.48 1.49
CA SER A 22 -4.44 -9.44 1.36
C SER A 22 -5.09 -9.76 2.70
N ARG A 23 -6.34 -9.32 2.87
CA ARG A 23 -7.18 -9.66 4.02
C ARG A 23 -8.47 -10.36 3.56
N PRO A 24 -9.01 -11.29 4.34
CA PRO A 24 -10.32 -11.86 4.06
C PRO A 24 -11.42 -10.78 4.21
N ILE A 25 -12.46 -10.88 3.40
CA ILE A 25 -13.66 -10.06 3.51
C ILE A 25 -14.71 -10.83 4.30
N PHE A 26 -15.38 -10.12 5.22
CA PHE A 26 -16.37 -10.73 6.09
C PHE A 26 -17.48 -11.42 5.28
N ASN A 27 -17.84 -12.63 5.72
CA ASN A 27 -18.86 -13.47 5.10
C ASN A 27 -18.67 -13.71 3.59
N SER A 28 -17.41 -13.82 3.14
CA SER A 28 -17.03 -14.05 1.74
C SER A 28 -15.79 -14.93 1.64
N SER A 29 -15.62 -15.63 0.52
CA SER A 29 -14.37 -16.30 0.17
C SER A 29 -13.34 -15.36 -0.47
N TYR A 30 -13.72 -14.13 -0.74
CA TYR A 30 -12.87 -13.14 -1.41
C TYR A 30 -11.73 -12.65 -0.51
N GLN A 31 -10.55 -12.47 -1.11
CA GLN A 31 -9.36 -11.91 -0.47
C GLN A 31 -9.04 -10.56 -1.11
N SER A 32 -9.24 -9.48 -0.35
CA SER A 32 -8.97 -8.13 -0.80
C SER A 32 -7.49 -7.79 -0.66
N SER A 33 -6.85 -7.37 -1.74
CA SER A 33 -5.46 -6.91 -1.70
C SER A 33 -5.36 -5.59 -0.94
N VAL A 34 -4.57 -5.54 0.13
CA VAL A 34 -4.36 -4.34 0.94
C VAL A 34 -3.01 -3.67 0.67
N TYR A 35 -2.07 -4.41 0.12
CA TYR A 35 -0.73 -3.91 -0.19
C TYR A 35 -0.14 -4.65 -1.40
N ASN A 36 0.40 -3.88 -2.36
CA ASN A 36 1.12 -4.41 -3.52
C ASN A 36 2.30 -3.47 -3.84
N TYR A 37 3.51 -3.97 -3.64
CA TYR A 37 4.73 -3.18 -3.74
C TYR A 37 5.83 -3.94 -4.46
N ILE A 38 6.58 -3.24 -5.32
CA ILE A 38 7.75 -3.77 -6.00
C ILE A 38 8.90 -2.79 -5.81
N ASP A 39 10.02 -3.28 -5.29
CA ASP A 39 11.30 -2.57 -5.24
C ASP A 39 12.28 -3.24 -6.20
N LYS A 40 12.75 -2.48 -7.19
CA LYS A 40 13.66 -2.97 -8.24
C LYS A 40 15.14 -2.75 -7.90
N ASP A 41 15.40 -1.89 -6.91
CA ASP A 41 16.76 -1.50 -6.51
C ASP A 41 17.13 -2.14 -5.16
N PHE A 42 16.60 -3.34 -4.92
CA PHE A 42 16.83 -4.07 -3.68
C PHE A 42 18.19 -4.78 -3.70
N SER A 43 19.02 -4.47 -2.75
CA SER A 43 20.30 -5.16 -2.53
C SER A 43 20.52 -5.47 -1.05
N PHE A 44 21.22 -6.55 -0.77
CA PHE A 44 21.53 -6.96 0.60
C PHE A 44 22.78 -7.84 0.65
N LYS A 45 23.35 -7.96 1.83
CA LYS A 45 24.37 -8.96 2.13
C LYS A 45 23.74 -10.11 2.90
N TYR A 46 24.18 -11.32 2.58
CA TYR A 46 23.76 -12.53 3.27
C TYR A 46 24.90 -13.56 3.27
N GLN A 47 25.10 -14.19 4.41
CA GLN A 47 25.99 -15.33 4.57
C GLN A 47 25.19 -16.55 5.01
N GLU A 48 25.54 -17.72 4.51
CA GLU A 48 24.89 -18.96 4.89
C GLU A 48 24.93 -19.15 6.41
N PHE A 49 23.80 -19.62 6.96
CA PHE A 49 23.57 -19.77 8.42
C PHE A 49 23.52 -18.45 9.22
N GLN A 50 23.48 -17.28 8.58
CA GLN A 50 23.29 -16.02 9.29
C GLN A 50 21.93 -16.01 9.99
N ASN A 51 21.92 -15.62 11.27
CA ASN A 51 20.69 -15.45 12.04
C ASN A 51 19.89 -14.22 11.55
N PHE A 52 18.59 -14.41 11.33
CA PHE A 52 17.65 -13.35 11.01
C PHE A 52 16.98 -12.82 12.29
N VAL A 53 17.67 -11.95 13.01
CA VAL A 53 17.13 -11.32 14.22
C VAL A 53 16.80 -9.87 13.90
N PHE A 54 15.56 -9.49 14.14
CA PHE A 54 15.13 -8.09 14.06
C PHE A 54 15.38 -7.38 15.39
N ASN A 55 16.10 -6.26 15.34
CA ASN A 55 16.28 -5.37 16.47
C ASN A 55 15.54 -4.05 16.18
N PRO A 56 14.53 -3.64 16.99
CA PRO A 56 13.78 -2.42 16.76
C PRO A 56 14.59 -1.14 16.97
N ALA A 57 15.75 -1.21 17.59
CA ALA A 57 16.56 -0.05 17.98
C ALA A 57 17.74 0.25 17.05
N GLN A 58 18.12 -0.69 16.17
CA GLN A 58 19.32 -0.51 15.34
C GLN A 58 19.25 -1.28 14.02
N PHE A 59 20.11 -0.87 13.09
CA PHE A 59 20.28 -1.54 11.80
C PHE A 59 21.13 -2.83 11.97
N GLU A 60 20.55 -3.97 11.63
CA GLU A 60 21.28 -5.26 11.62
C GLU A 60 21.74 -5.62 10.21
N SER A 61 20.84 -5.60 9.24
CA SER A 61 21.13 -5.79 7.82
C SER A 61 20.04 -5.18 6.95
N ASN A 62 20.38 -4.89 5.69
CA ASN A 62 19.38 -4.33 4.77
C ASN A 62 18.24 -5.31 4.48
N LEU A 63 18.51 -6.61 4.43
CA LEU A 63 17.47 -7.62 4.24
C LEU A 63 16.46 -7.58 5.40
N ILE A 64 16.93 -7.63 6.65
CA ILE A 64 16.05 -7.58 7.83
C ILE A 64 15.29 -6.25 7.88
N SER A 65 15.98 -5.12 7.66
CA SER A 65 15.36 -3.79 7.69
C SER A 65 14.26 -3.65 6.64
N VAL A 66 14.49 -4.08 5.39
CA VAL A 66 13.47 -4.01 4.32
C VAL A 66 12.28 -4.90 4.64
N LEU A 67 12.51 -6.15 5.05
CA LEU A 67 11.42 -7.07 5.39
C LEU A 67 10.59 -6.54 6.56
N SER A 68 11.25 -6.12 7.65
CA SER A 68 10.58 -5.60 8.85
C SER A 68 9.83 -4.29 8.56
N PHE A 69 10.41 -3.37 7.79
CA PHE A 69 9.75 -2.14 7.36
C PHE A 69 8.41 -2.44 6.68
N HIS A 70 8.41 -3.35 5.71
CA HIS A 70 7.18 -3.70 4.99
C HIS A 70 6.20 -4.50 5.85
N VAL A 71 6.66 -5.34 6.76
CA VAL A 71 5.79 -6.00 7.74
C VAL A 71 5.05 -4.96 8.58
N TYR A 72 5.73 -3.96 9.12
CA TYR A 72 5.10 -2.90 9.90
C TYR A 72 4.17 -2.01 9.06
N LEU A 73 4.50 -1.72 7.80
CA LEU A 73 3.57 -1.04 6.89
C LEU A 73 2.29 -1.85 6.67
N ILE A 74 2.41 -3.15 6.40
CA ILE A 74 1.28 -4.04 6.19
C ILE A 74 0.41 -4.10 7.44
N LEU A 75 1.00 -4.31 8.61
CA LEU A 75 0.27 -4.32 9.89
C LEU A 75 -0.46 -3.01 10.14
N GLY A 76 0.14 -1.88 9.78
CA GLY A 76 -0.48 -0.57 9.91
C GLY A 76 -1.67 -0.39 8.96
N ILE A 77 -1.48 -0.70 7.68
CA ILE A 77 -2.55 -0.62 6.67
C ILE A 77 -3.69 -1.58 7.02
N ASP A 78 -3.38 -2.83 7.37
CA ASP A 78 -4.38 -3.82 7.74
C ASP A 78 -5.18 -3.37 8.97
N SER A 79 -4.52 -2.89 10.02
CA SER A 79 -5.19 -2.33 11.21
C SER A 79 -6.14 -1.19 10.85
N ASP A 80 -5.73 -0.26 10.01
CA ASP A 80 -6.56 0.86 9.56
C ASP A 80 -7.80 0.42 8.75
N THR A 81 -7.80 -0.80 8.20
CA THR A 81 -9.01 -1.35 7.53
C THR A 81 -10.09 -1.80 8.51
N PHE A 82 -9.77 -1.98 9.79
CA PHE A 82 -10.70 -2.44 10.84
C PHE A 82 -11.07 -1.33 11.83
N GLU A 83 -10.13 -0.41 12.13
CA GLU A 83 -10.32 0.63 13.12
C GLU A 83 -9.56 1.90 12.72
N LEU A 84 -10.23 3.05 12.84
CA LEU A 84 -9.68 4.34 12.44
C LEU A 84 -8.39 4.70 13.20
N ASN A 85 -7.33 5.00 12.46
CA ASN A 85 -6.01 5.41 12.98
C ASN A 85 -5.32 4.36 13.89
N SER A 86 -5.77 3.11 13.87
CA SER A 86 -5.18 2.04 14.68
C SER A 86 -3.80 1.60 14.16
N GLY A 87 -3.49 1.86 12.90
CA GLY A 87 -2.20 1.59 12.26
C GLY A 87 -1.04 2.46 12.76
N LYS A 88 -1.31 3.59 13.42
CA LYS A 88 -0.32 4.62 13.76
C LYS A 88 0.94 4.06 14.45
N ARG A 89 0.78 3.17 15.44
CA ARG A 89 1.91 2.55 16.16
C ARG A 89 2.85 1.76 15.24
N TYR A 90 2.29 1.09 14.26
CA TYR A 90 3.06 0.31 13.29
C TYR A 90 3.80 1.22 12.31
N TYR A 91 3.16 2.28 11.84
CA TYR A 91 3.82 3.28 10.99
C TYR A 91 4.97 3.98 11.71
N GLN A 92 4.84 4.26 13.01
CA GLN A 92 5.93 4.82 13.82
C GLN A 92 7.11 3.85 13.90
N GLN A 93 6.86 2.54 14.04
CA GLN A 93 7.94 1.56 14.02
C GLN A 93 8.60 1.46 12.64
N ALA A 94 7.84 1.49 11.55
CA ALA A 94 8.38 1.56 10.20
C ALA A 94 9.23 2.85 10.00
N ARG A 95 8.83 3.97 10.59
CA ARG A 95 9.61 5.22 10.59
C ARG A 95 10.94 5.05 11.33
N SER A 96 10.96 4.45 12.51
CA SER A 96 12.20 4.16 13.24
C SER A 96 13.16 3.31 12.41
N ILE A 97 12.64 2.29 11.70
CA ILE A 97 13.45 1.47 10.80
C ILE A 97 14.07 2.31 9.68
N LEU A 98 13.30 3.21 9.07
CA LEU A 98 13.82 4.13 8.07
C LEU A 98 14.89 5.04 8.63
N ASP A 99 14.69 5.60 9.83
CA ASP A 99 15.60 6.58 10.43
C ASP A 99 16.99 5.99 10.66
N TYR A 100 17.13 4.79 11.24
CA TYR A 100 18.45 4.17 11.40
C TYR A 100 19.02 3.60 10.09
N SER A 101 18.17 3.16 9.15
CA SER A 101 18.61 2.65 7.85
C SER A 101 19.10 3.76 6.91
N SER A 102 18.63 4.99 7.09
CA SER A 102 18.97 6.15 6.25
C SER A 102 20.46 6.55 6.29
N SER A 103 21.16 6.16 7.34
CA SER A 103 22.62 6.36 7.48
C SER A 103 23.46 5.36 6.68
N THR A 104 22.82 4.32 6.10
CA THR A 104 23.51 3.29 5.32
C THR A 104 23.63 3.73 3.86
N ASN A 105 24.45 2.97 3.09
CA ASN A 105 24.62 3.20 1.65
C ASN A 105 23.59 2.45 0.79
N TYR A 106 22.61 1.77 1.39
CA TYR A 106 21.56 1.09 0.65
C TYR A 106 20.52 2.06 0.11
N LEU A 107 20.10 1.86 -1.14
CA LEU A 107 19.09 2.70 -1.79
C LEU A 107 17.69 2.52 -1.19
N GLY A 108 16.86 3.54 -1.34
CA GLY A 108 15.44 3.52 -0.99
C GLY A 108 15.10 4.01 0.42
N TRP A 109 16.10 4.34 1.24
CA TRP A 109 15.92 4.86 2.59
C TRP A 109 15.94 6.39 2.70
N ASN A 110 16.36 7.08 1.63
CA ASN A 110 16.49 8.53 1.59
C ASN A 110 15.63 9.16 0.49
N ALA A 111 15.22 10.42 0.68
CA ALA A 111 14.47 11.19 -0.32
C ALA A 111 15.22 11.35 -1.66
N LYS A 112 16.56 11.40 -1.62
CA LYS A 112 17.43 11.52 -2.80
C LYS A 112 17.48 10.25 -3.67
N ASP A 113 17.08 9.11 -3.15
CA ASP A 113 17.16 7.81 -3.82
C ASP A 113 16.01 7.59 -4.84
N GLY A 114 15.31 8.64 -5.23
CA GLY A 114 14.16 8.58 -6.15
C GLY A 114 12.84 8.88 -5.45
N ARG A 115 11.75 8.98 -6.24
CA ARG A 115 10.44 9.40 -5.72
C ARG A 115 9.50 8.24 -5.39
N GLN A 116 9.88 7.00 -5.70
CA GLN A 116 9.07 5.80 -5.49
C GLN A 116 9.84 4.79 -4.63
N ASN A 117 10.04 5.12 -3.36
CA ASN A 117 10.84 4.34 -2.44
C ASN A 117 10.23 4.30 -1.03
N ARG A 118 10.87 3.59 -0.11
CA ARG A 118 10.45 3.41 1.29
C ARG A 118 10.32 4.71 2.06
N TYR A 119 11.23 5.68 1.79
CA TYR A 119 11.15 7.01 2.39
C TYR A 119 9.79 7.67 2.10
N TYR A 120 9.39 7.72 0.82
CA TYR A 120 8.12 8.37 0.45
C TYR A 120 6.89 7.62 0.91
N LEU A 121 6.94 6.29 1.07
CA LEU A 121 5.84 5.53 1.66
C LEU A 121 5.52 6.02 3.07
N ILE A 122 6.52 5.99 3.96
CA ILE A 122 6.28 6.34 5.37
C ILE A 122 6.15 7.84 5.59
N ASP A 123 6.85 8.68 4.82
CA ASP A 123 6.68 10.13 4.81
C ASP A 123 5.25 10.53 4.44
N ASN A 124 4.67 9.87 3.43
CA ASN A 124 3.29 10.12 3.04
C ASN A 124 2.31 9.70 4.15
N ILE A 125 2.39 8.46 4.63
CA ILE A 125 1.45 7.92 5.62
C ILE A 125 1.43 8.77 6.91
N LEU A 126 2.60 9.18 7.39
CA LEU A 126 2.72 9.98 8.62
C LEU A 126 2.51 11.49 8.43
N SER A 127 2.43 11.96 7.19
CA SER A 127 2.20 13.38 6.91
C SER A 127 0.77 13.80 7.28
N PRO A 128 0.58 14.97 7.91
CA PRO A 128 -0.75 15.52 8.15
C PRO A 128 -1.62 15.66 6.91
N THR A 129 -1.00 15.81 5.72
CA THR A 129 -1.70 15.86 4.42
C THR A 129 -2.45 14.57 4.11
N PHE A 130 -1.97 13.43 4.62
CA PHE A 130 -2.54 12.10 4.39
C PHE A 130 -3.32 11.54 5.58
N LYS A 131 -3.64 12.37 6.57
CA LYS A 131 -4.42 11.96 7.75
C LYS A 131 -5.74 11.27 7.39
N GLU A 132 -6.35 11.68 6.26
CA GLU A 132 -7.62 11.12 5.78
C GLU A 132 -7.44 9.72 5.14
N PHE A 133 -6.22 9.25 4.91
CA PHE A 133 -5.97 7.96 4.26
C PHE A 133 -6.45 6.77 5.10
N SER A 134 -6.29 6.83 6.42
CA SER A 134 -6.85 5.83 7.34
C SER A 134 -8.38 5.75 7.23
N ASN A 135 -9.07 6.91 7.08
CA ASN A 135 -10.52 6.93 6.87
C ASN A 135 -10.91 6.21 5.56
N VAL A 136 -10.12 6.43 4.50
CA VAL A 136 -10.37 5.76 3.21
C VAL A 136 -10.18 4.25 3.32
N LEU A 137 -9.13 3.79 3.99
CA LEU A 137 -8.90 2.37 4.23
C LEU A 137 -10.06 1.74 5.03
N TYR A 138 -10.49 2.40 6.09
CA TYR A 138 -11.61 1.97 6.92
C TYR A 138 -12.93 1.93 6.15
N ASP A 139 -13.30 3.03 5.48
CA ASP A 139 -14.59 3.12 4.78
C ASP A 139 -14.65 2.19 3.58
N TYR A 140 -13.56 2.04 2.84
CA TYR A 140 -13.46 1.11 1.73
C TYR A 140 -13.67 -0.34 2.15
N HIS A 141 -13.03 -0.75 3.26
CA HIS A 141 -13.07 -2.14 3.71
C HIS A 141 -14.23 -2.43 4.65
N LEU A 142 -14.29 -1.80 5.83
CA LEU A 142 -15.27 -2.15 6.85
C LEU A 142 -16.69 -1.68 6.47
N ASN A 143 -16.83 -0.44 5.99
CA ASN A 143 -18.12 0.12 5.59
C ASN A 143 -18.50 -0.21 4.13
N GLY A 144 -17.56 -0.70 3.34
CA GLY A 144 -17.72 -1.11 1.95
C GLY A 144 -17.70 -2.62 1.80
N LEU A 145 -16.52 -3.20 1.62
CA LEU A 145 -16.36 -4.63 1.27
C LEU A 145 -17.01 -5.58 2.29
N ASP A 146 -16.79 -5.36 3.59
CA ASP A 146 -17.30 -6.23 4.65
C ASP A 146 -18.83 -6.14 4.82
N LYS A 147 -19.48 -5.13 4.20
CA LYS A 147 -20.94 -4.96 4.19
C LYS A 147 -21.60 -5.35 2.86
N MET A 148 -20.82 -5.84 1.88
CA MET A 148 -21.33 -6.25 0.57
C MET A 148 -22.41 -7.33 0.67
N TYR A 149 -22.29 -8.25 1.61
CA TYR A 149 -23.24 -9.34 1.83
C TYR A 149 -24.58 -8.86 2.39
N GLU A 150 -24.60 -7.73 3.11
CA GLU A 150 -25.81 -7.15 3.69
C GLU A 150 -26.57 -6.29 2.67
N ASP A 151 -25.86 -5.36 2.01
CA ASP A 151 -26.42 -4.42 1.04
C ASP A 151 -25.34 -4.02 0.02
N ALA A 152 -25.28 -4.74 -1.08
CA ALA A 152 -24.29 -4.53 -2.13
C ALA A 152 -24.39 -3.13 -2.75
N LYS A 153 -25.60 -2.56 -2.91
CA LYS A 153 -25.79 -1.23 -3.48
C LYS A 153 -25.24 -0.12 -2.59
N LYS A 154 -25.55 -0.18 -1.30
CA LYS A 154 -25.05 0.76 -0.29
C LYS A 154 -23.53 0.64 -0.16
N SER A 155 -23.00 -0.58 -0.14
CA SER A 155 -21.58 -0.87 -0.04
C SER A 155 -20.79 -0.32 -1.23
N LYS A 156 -21.25 -0.52 -2.47
CA LYS A 156 -20.68 0.10 -3.68
C LYS A 156 -20.66 1.62 -3.56
N SER A 157 -21.77 2.23 -3.09
CA SER A 157 -21.84 3.68 -2.87
C SER A 157 -20.82 4.16 -1.83
N ASN A 158 -20.60 3.42 -0.73
CA ASN A 158 -19.61 3.74 0.28
C ASN A 158 -18.18 3.65 -0.27
N ILE A 159 -17.87 2.59 -1.02
CA ILE A 159 -16.58 2.43 -1.70
C ILE A 159 -16.33 3.58 -2.68
N SER A 160 -17.33 3.94 -3.50
CA SER A 160 -17.22 5.08 -4.42
C SER A 160 -16.91 6.39 -3.68
N LYS A 161 -17.62 6.68 -2.59
CA LYS A 161 -17.39 7.88 -1.78
C LYS A 161 -16.00 7.91 -1.14
N SER A 162 -15.51 6.77 -0.64
CA SER A 162 -14.17 6.67 -0.05
C SER A 162 -13.09 6.98 -1.09
N ILE A 163 -13.21 6.44 -2.31
CA ILE A 163 -12.28 6.71 -3.42
C ILE A 163 -12.32 8.19 -3.82
N ILE A 164 -13.52 8.78 -3.97
CA ILE A 164 -13.68 10.19 -4.34
C ILE A 164 -13.04 11.12 -3.28
N SER A 165 -13.07 10.75 -2.01
CA SER A 165 -12.46 11.54 -0.94
C SER A 165 -10.94 11.68 -1.09
N LEU A 166 -10.27 10.76 -1.80
CA LEU A 166 -8.83 10.83 -2.11
C LEU A 166 -8.45 12.06 -2.96
N GLU A 167 -9.40 12.70 -3.65
CA GLU A 167 -9.11 13.91 -4.42
C GLU A 167 -8.57 15.05 -3.54
N ARG A 168 -9.04 15.16 -2.29
CA ARG A 168 -8.52 16.17 -1.35
C ARG A 168 -7.06 15.96 -1.04
N MET A 169 -6.64 14.71 -0.88
CA MET A 169 -5.24 14.36 -0.64
C MET A 169 -4.39 14.65 -1.88
N ASN A 170 -4.88 14.25 -3.05
CA ASN A 170 -4.18 14.47 -4.32
C ASN A 170 -4.04 15.96 -4.67
N SER A 171 -5.04 16.80 -4.35
CA SER A 171 -4.95 18.25 -4.57
C SER A 171 -3.88 18.93 -3.73
N ARG A 172 -3.63 18.43 -2.51
CA ARG A 172 -2.59 18.94 -1.61
C ARG A 172 -1.19 18.41 -1.97
N ARG A 173 -1.10 17.16 -2.39
CA ARG A 173 0.17 16.49 -2.75
C ARG A 173 -0.04 15.56 -3.94
N PRO A 174 0.02 16.10 -5.18
CA PRO A 174 -0.20 15.32 -6.39
C PRO A 174 0.84 14.21 -6.57
N ASN A 175 0.42 13.11 -7.20
CA ASN A 175 1.29 11.98 -7.56
C ASN A 175 2.07 11.39 -6.38
N SER A 176 1.48 11.38 -5.18
CA SER A 176 2.12 10.78 -4.01
C SER A 176 2.29 9.27 -4.18
N TYR A 177 3.39 8.73 -3.65
CA TYR A 177 3.71 7.32 -3.86
C TYR A 177 2.73 6.37 -3.16
N ILE A 178 2.19 6.75 -2.00
CA ILE A 178 1.17 5.93 -1.32
C ILE A 178 -0.11 5.79 -2.14
N MET A 179 -0.50 6.83 -2.89
CA MET A 179 -1.65 6.76 -3.80
C MET A 179 -1.41 5.75 -4.92
N LYS A 180 -0.20 5.76 -5.50
CA LYS A 180 0.17 4.75 -6.49
C LYS A 180 0.08 3.34 -5.92
N VAL A 181 0.67 3.08 -4.76
CA VAL A 181 0.66 1.77 -4.09
C VAL A 181 -0.76 1.32 -3.76
N PHE A 182 -1.63 2.24 -3.33
CA PHE A 182 -3.05 1.96 -3.11
C PHE A 182 -3.75 1.49 -4.40
N PHE A 183 -3.61 2.22 -5.50
CA PHE A 183 -4.27 1.84 -6.75
C PHE A 183 -3.62 0.61 -7.41
N ASP A 184 -2.33 0.38 -7.24
CA ASP A 184 -1.67 -0.86 -7.67
C ASP A 184 -2.24 -2.10 -6.94
N ALA A 185 -2.71 -1.93 -5.70
CA ALA A 185 -3.37 -3.00 -4.95
C ALA A 185 -4.87 -3.14 -5.27
N LYS A 186 -5.55 -2.03 -5.60
CA LYS A 186 -7.02 -1.95 -5.67
C LYS A 186 -7.62 -1.89 -7.07
N SER A 187 -6.80 -1.65 -8.11
CA SER A 187 -7.35 -1.32 -9.43
C SER A 187 -8.18 -2.44 -10.07
N ASP A 188 -7.82 -3.71 -9.88
CA ASP A 188 -8.62 -4.85 -10.36
C ASP A 188 -9.91 -4.98 -9.56
N GLU A 189 -9.82 -4.94 -8.23
CA GLU A 189 -10.96 -5.01 -7.32
C GLU A 189 -11.98 -3.89 -7.61
N ILE A 190 -11.52 -2.65 -7.80
CA ILE A 190 -12.39 -1.52 -8.16
C ILE A 190 -13.08 -1.77 -9.50
N GLN A 191 -12.34 -2.21 -10.51
CA GLN A 191 -12.94 -2.56 -11.81
C GLN A 191 -14.04 -3.60 -11.64
N ASP A 192 -13.79 -4.68 -10.90
CA ASP A 192 -14.72 -5.78 -10.75
C ASP A 192 -15.97 -5.36 -9.96
N ILE A 193 -15.81 -4.61 -8.86
CA ILE A 193 -16.93 -4.09 -8.06
C ILE A 193 -17.89 -3.26 -8.93
N PHE A 194 -17.38 -2.41 -9.81
CA PHE A 194 -18.19 -1.49 -10.60
C PHE A 194 -18.48 -1.97 -12.04
N SER A 195 -18.18 -3.22 -12.36
CA SER A 195 -18.51 -3.84 -13.64
C SER A 195 -19.69 -4.82 -13.57
N ASP A 196 -20.13 -5.20 -12.38
CA ASP A 196 -21.22 -6.14 -12.15
C ASP A 196 -22.06 -5.77 -10.92
N GLY A 197 -23.19 -6.46 -10.70
CA GLY A 197 -24.09 -6.30 -9.58
C GLY A 197 -24.99 -5.06 -9.66
N PRO A 198 -25.52 -4.56 -8.52
CA PRO A 198 -26.47 -3.45 -8.53
C PRO A 198 -25.85 -2.15 -9.01
N SER A 199 -26.58 -1.42 -9.84
CA SER A 199 -26.17 -0.13 -10.40
C SER A 199 -26.11 0.96 -9.34
N VAL A 200 -25.04 1.77 -9.36
CA VAL A 200 -24.84 2.97 -8.56
C VAL A 200 -24.38 4.13 -9.44
N GLU A 201 -24.46 5.37 -8.95
CA GLU A 201 -23.94 6.54 -9.64
C GLU A 201 -22.38 6.51 -9.66
N ILE A 202 -21.81 6.51 -10.87
CA ILE A 202 -20.36 6.38 -11.08
C ILE A 202 -19.71 7.54 -11.82
N THR A 203 -20.44 8.55 -12.27
CA THR A 203 -19.90 9.66 -13.08
C THR A 203 -18.73 10.34 -12.37
N ASN A 204 -18.91 10.67 -11.09
CA ASN A 204 -17.83 11.26 -10.28
C ASN A 204 -16.71 10.25 -9.98
N LEU A 205 -17.05 8.97 -9.79
CA LEU A 205 -16.05 7.93 -9.53
C LEU A 205 -15.10 7.76 -10.72
N THR A 206 -15.64 7.61 -11.94
CA THR A 206 -14.82 7.38 -13.14
C THR A 206 -13.93 8.58 -13.45
N SER A 207 -14.44 9.82 -13.30
CA SER A 207 -13.63 11.03 -13.45
C SER A 207 -12.53 11.13 -12.42
N THR A 208 -12.82 10.78 -11.16
CA THR A 208 -11.84 10.72 -10.07
C THR A 208 -10.76 9.68 -10.34
N LEU A 209 -11.13 8.46 -10.72
CA LEU A 209 -10.19 7.38 -11.04
C LEU A 209 -9.26 7.74 -12.21
N ALA A 210 -9.80 8.36 -13.26
CA ALA A 210 -9.00 8.83 -14.38
C ALA A 210 -7.96 9.90 -13.98
N LYS A 211 -8.31 10.74 -13.02
CA LYS A 211 -7.44 11.79 -12.48
C LYS A 211 -6.38 11.25 -11.50
N LEU A 212 -6.78 10.36 -10.57
CA LEU A 212 -5.92 9.88 -9.49
C LEU A 212 -4.98 8.75 -9.93
N ALA A 213 -5.43 7.89 -10.85
CA ALA A 213 -4.70 6.71 -11.29
C ALA A 213 -4.81 6.49 -12.82
N PRO A 214 -4.31 7.44 -13.63
CA PRO A 214 -4.38 7.35 -15.09
C PRO A 214 -3.64 6.14 -15.67
N MET A 215 -2.65 5.58 -14.93
CA MET A 215 -1.94 4.37 -15.32
C MET A 215 -2.83 3.13 -15.42
N HIS A 216 -4.01 3.14 -14.78
CA HIS A 216 -4.98 2.05 -14.83
C HIS A 216 -6.21 2.40 -15.72
N SER A 217 -6.09 3.36 -16.65
CA SER A 217 -7.19 3.84 -17.50
C SER A 217 -7.88 2.75 -18.32
N ASN A 218 -7.15 1.70 -18.70
CA ASN A 218 -7.71 0.53 -19.37
C ASN A 218 -8.72 -0.26 -18.51
N LYS A 219 -8.57 -0.21 -17.18
CA LYS A 219 -9.50 -0.80 -16.21
C LYS A 219 -10.71 0.12 -16.01
N TRP A 220 -10.46 1.42 -15.87
CA TRP A 220 -11.53 2.41 -15.66
C TRP A 220 -12.55 2.46 -16.80
N ARG A 221 -12.12 2.19 -18.04
CA ARG A 221 -13.02 2.09 -19.21
C ARG A 221 -13.96 0.90 -19.18
N LYS A 222 -13.70 -0.11 -18.35
CA LYS A 222 -14.54 -1.30 -18.21
C LYS A 222 -15.62 -1.15 -17.14
N ILE A 223 -15.53 -0.11 -16.30
CA ILE A 223 -16.56 0.22 -15.31
C ILE A 223 -17.83 0.61 -16.03
N LYS A 224 -18.95 0.00 -15.63
CA LYS A 224 -20.25 0.19 -16.30
C LYS A 224 -21.27 0.92 -15.42
N PHE A 225 -21.25 0.65 -14.09
CA PHE A 225 -22.23 1.17 -13.12
C PHE A 225 -21.84 0.85 -11.67
#